data_a71ad6fdc1286ea7eecb39e42fb8a602
#
_entry.id   a71ad6fdc1286ea7eecb39e42fb8a602
#
_cell.length_a   1.000
_cell.length_b   1.000
_cell.length_c   1.000
_cell.angle_alpha   90.00
_cell.angle_beta   90.00
_cell.angle_gamma   90.00
#
_symmetry.space_group_name_H-M   'P 1'
#
loop_
_entity.id
_entity.type
_entity.pdbx_description
1 polymer ?
#
loop_
_entity_poly.entity_id
_entity_poly.type
_entity_poly.pdbx_seq_one_letter_code
_entity_poly.pdbx_strand_id
1 'polypeptide(L)'
;MRTARALDALNFFLADVRDGLGPYLAVYLLAVHHWDQAETGLVLSVAGFAGLIAQAPAGALVDRLRAKRGLLALAAITVTAVCLAIPLFPSFWPVAIAQVASGAASAVFPPAIAAITLGLVGHAAFTRRTGRNEAWNHAGNAFAALGAGALSLWWGPIAVFALLGAMAVASLGAVLAIPGDQIDHDLARGLDADAGTRSGEEPSAWRALLTCRPLLIFALSMAMFHLANAAMLPLVGQKLAQQDLNRGTALLSACIVGAQLVMVPMAWLVGTRADGWGRKPFFLVGFAVLAARGLLYTVSDDPYWLLAVQAMDGVGAGLFGALLPIVVSDLTRGTGRFNVSLGAVATAQGIGASLSNIAAGYVTVQAGYNAAFLVLAGIAAAGGLLFWLAMPETRAGSRPDGLRGGAVPEGAA
;
A
#
# COMPACT_ATOMS: atom_id res chain seq x y z
N MET A 1 -25.32 -9.86 1.15
CA MET A 1 -24.70 -10.38 -0.10
C MET A 1 -24.33 -9.27 -1.10
N ARG A 2 -25.19 -8.28 -1.38
CA ARG A 2 -24.92 -7.17 -2.34
C ARG A 2 -23.73 -6.30 -1.91
N THR A 3 -23.67 -5.87 -0.66
CA THR A 3 -22.59 -5.03 -0.10
C THR A 3 -21.21 -5.71 -0.17
N ALA A 4 -21.14 -7.02 0.12
CA ALA A 4 -19.88 -7.77 0.03
C ALA A 4 -19.35 -7.83 -1.41
N ARG A 5 -20.23 -8.04 -2.40
CA ARG A 5 -19.86 -8.03 -3.82
C ARG A 5 -19.46 -6.63 -4.31
N ALA A 6 -20.12 -5.59 -3.81
CA ALA A 6 -19.76 -4.21 -4.14
C ALA A 6 -18.36 -3.85 -3.62
N LEU A 7 -17.98 -4.29 -2.40
CA LEU A 7 -16.63 -4.13 -1.88
C LEU A 7 -15.59 -4.96 -2.66
N ASP A 8 -15.93 -6.19 -3.09
CA ASP A 8 -15.06 -7.00 -3.94
C ASP A 8 -14.78 -6.30 -5.27
N ALA A 9 -15.84 -5.86 -5.96
CA ALA A 9 -15.75 -5.12 -7.21
C ALA A 9 -14.99 -3.80 -7.05
N LEU A 10 -15.23 -3.06 -5.95
CA LEU A 10 -14.52 -1.84 -5.65
C LEU A 10 -13.01 -2.09 -5.57
N ASN A 11 -12.56 -3.04 -4.76
CA ASN A 11 -11.14 -3.31 -4.59
C ASN A 11 -10.48 -3.84 -5.88
N PHE A 12 -11.21 -4.60 -6.69
CA PHE A 12 -10.72 -5.09 -7.97
C PHE A 12 -10.55 -3.96 -9.00
N PHE A 13 -11.59 -3.15 -9.23
CA PHE A 13 -11.55 -2.12 -10.26
C PHE A 13 -10.79 -0.85 -9.83
N LEU A 14 -10.74 -0.55 -8.53
CA LEU A 14 -10.00 0.59 -8.01
C LEU A 14 -8.48 0.33 -7.99
N ALA A 15 -8.02 -0.91 -8.12
CA ALA A 15 -6.61 -1.27 -8.05
C ALA A 15 -5.76 -0.47 -9.06
N ASP A 16 -6.17 -0.45 -10.33
CA ASP A 16 -5.49 0.30 -11.39
C ASP A 16 -5.56 1.83 -11.19
N VAL A 17 -6.73 2.32 -10.77
CA VAL A 17 -6.96 3.75 -10.50
C VAL A 17 -6.11 4.24 -9.33
N ARG A 18 -5.92 3.39 -8.30
CA ARG A 18 -5.14 3.69 -7.10
C ARG A 18 -3.68 3.96 -7.42
N ASP A 19 -3.11 3.18 -8.34
CA ASP A 19 -1.72 3.32 -8.77
C ASP A 19 -1.57 4.35 -9.91
N GLY A 20 -2.68 4.89 -10.43
CA GLY A 20 -2.71 5.77 -11.58
C GLY A 20 -2.18 5.05 -12.81
N LEU A 21 -1.39 5.75 -13.62
CA LEU A 21 -0.74 5.12 -14.77
C LEU A 21 0.52 4.33 -14.38
N GLY A 22 1.03 4.52 -13.15
CA GLY A 22 2.22 3.86 -12.66
C GLY A 22 3.39 3.84 -13.64
N PRO A 23 4.05 2.68 -13.82
CA PRO A 23 5.17 2.55 -14.76
C PRO A 23 4.81 2.79 -16.23
N TYR A 24 3.53 2.64 -16.60
CA TYR A 24 3.07 2.81 -17.99
C TYR A 24 3.18 4.25 -18.45
N LEU A 25 3.06 5.23 -17.55
CA LEU A 25 3.29 6.63 -17.87
C LEU A 25 4.74 6.87 -18.35
N ALA A 26 5.73 6.25 -17.70
CA ALA A 26 7.12 6.34 -18.13
C ALA A 26 7.29 5.83 -19.58
N VAL A 27 6.73 4.65 -19.86
CA VAL A 27 6.78 4.09 -21.23
C VAL A 27 6.11 5.02 -22.24
N TYR A 28 4.96 5.59 -21.89
CA TYR A 28 4.23 6.52 -22.76
C TYR A 28 5.04 7.79 -23.05
N LEU A 29 5.61 8.44 -22.03
CA LEU A 29 6.39 9.66 -22.19
C LEU A 29 7.69 9.42 -22.99
N LEU A 30 8.39 8.32 -22.69
CA LEU A 30 9.63 7.96 -23.40
C LEU A 30 9.36 7.51 -24.85
N ALA A 31 8.39 6.61 -25.08
CA ALA A 31 8.20 5.98 -26.40
C ALA A 31 7.37 6.84 -27.36
N VAL A 32 6.40 7.63 -26.86
CA VAL A 32 5.48 8.41 -27.70
C VAL A 32 5.90 9.87 -27.80
N HIS A 33 6.36 10.46 -26.69
CA HIS A 33 6.72 11.88 -26.64
C HIS A 33 8.23 12.14 -26.63
N HIS A 34 9.06 11.09 -26.64
CA HIS A 34 10.52 11.17 -26.70
C HIS A 34 11.15 12.03 -25.58
N TRP A 35 10.52 12.00 -24.40
CA TRP A 35 11.09 12.62 -23.21
C TRP A 35 12.39 11.91 -22.82
N ASP A 36 13.29 12.65 -22.18
CA ASP A 36 14.47 12.02 -21.60
C ASP A 36 14.12 11.29 -20.28
N GLN A 37 15.06 10.45 -19.85
CA GLN A 37 14.86 9.65 -18.63
C GLN A 37 14.85 10.49 -17.35
N ALA A 38 15.57 11.63 -17.35
CA ALA A 38 15.65 12.51 -16.19
C ALA A 38 14.33 13.27 -15.98
N GLU A 39 13.77 13.84 -17.05
CA GLU A 39 12.45 14.49 -17.03
C GLU A 39 11.36 13.53 -16.61
N THR A 40 11.35 12.33 -17.19
CA THR A 40 10.37 11.27 -16.86
C THR A 40 10.51 10.82 -15.41
N GLY A 41 11.72 10.59 -14.93
CA GLY A 41 11.99 10.22 -13.54
C GLY A 41 11.58 11.31 -12.55
N LEU A 42 11.85 12.58 -12.87
CA LEU A 42 11.47 13.71 -12.03
C LEU A 42 9.95 13.81 -11.88
N VAL A 43 9.20 13.71 -12.97
CA VAL A 43 7.74 13.79 -12.96
C VAL A 43 7.10 12.64 -12.17
N LEU A 44 7.61 11.41 -12.31
CA LEU A 44 7.13 10.28 -11.53
C LEU A 44 7.45 10.43 -10.03
N SER A 45 8.62 10.98 -9.70
CA SER A 45 9.02 11.24 -8.32
C SER A 45 8.10 12.26 -7.63
N VAL A 46 7.64 13.27 -8.36
CA VAL A 46 6.73 14.31 -7.85
C VAL A 46 5.42 13.72 -7.34
N ALA A 47 4.83 12.72 -8.04
CA ALA A 47 3.64 12.01 -7.56
C ALA A 47 3.88 11.31 -6.21
N GLY A 48 5.02 10.62 -6.09
CA GLY A 48 5.43 9.96 -4.85
C GLY A 48 5.56 10.93 -3.67
N PHE A 49 6.22 12.07 -3.87
CA PHE A 49 6.36 13.11 -2.84
C PHE A 49 5.00 13.74 -2.46
N ALA A 50 4.15 14.04 -3.44
CA ALA A 50 2.81 14.57 -3.19
C ALA A 50 1.97 13.58 -2.38
N GLY A 51 2.01 12.30 -2.74
CA GLY A 51 1.35 11.22 -2.00
C GLY A 51 1.87 11.10 -0.57
N LEU A 52 3.19 11.11 -0.39
CA LEU A 52 3.83 11.02 0.93
C LEU A 52 3.38 12.16 1.87
N ILE A 53 3.36 13.40 1.38
CA ILE A 53 2.92 14.57 2.15
C ILE A 53 1.41 14.48 2.46
N ALA A 54 0.62 13.99 1.50
CA ALA A 54 -0.82 13.92 1.63
C ALA A 54 -1.34 12.77 2.53
N GLN A 55 -0.56 11.72 2.80
CA GLN A 55 -1.04 10.51 3.48
C GLN A 55 -1.65 10.77 4.87
N ALA A 56 -0.95 11.49 5.75
CA ALA A 56 -1.47 11.78 7.08
C ALA A 56 -2.66 12.78 7.05
N PRO A 57 -2.62 13.89 6.28
CA PRO A 57 -3.79 14.73 6.05
C PRO A 57 -5.00 13.98 5.47
N ALA A 58 -4.80 13.07 4.51
CA ALA A 58 -5.86 12.27 3.92
C ALA A 58 -6.54 11.37 4.97
N GLY A 59 -5.77 10.71 5.83
CA GLY A 59 -6.30 9.93 6.94
C GLY A 59 -7.14 10.78 7.91
N ALA A 60 -6.65 11.96 8.29
CA ALA A 60 -7.38 12.90 9.13
C ALA A 60 -8.68 13.39 8.48
N LEU A 61 -8.65 13.64 7.17
CA LEU A 61 -9.83 14.02 6.39
C LEU A 61 -10.90 12.92 6.40
N VAL A 62 -10.47 11.66 6.22
CA VAL A 62 -11.37 10.49 6.27
C VAL A 62 -11.99 10.34 7.66
N ASP A 63 -11.25 10.60 8.74
CA ASP A 63 -11.80 10.55 10.10
C ASP A 63 -12.85 11.63 10.36
N ARG A 64 -12.66 12.85 9.82
CA ARG A 64 -13.57 13.98 10.00
C ARG A 64 -14.85 13.87 9.19
N LEU A 65 -14.76 13.38 7.93
CA LEU A 65 -15.87 13.38 7.01
C LEU A 65 -16.78 12.15 7.16
N ARG A 66 -18.10 12.38 7.22
CA ARG A 66 -19.11 11.31 7.13
C ARG A 66 -19.29 10.82 5.69
N ALA A 67 -19.05 11.67 4.69
CA ALA A 67 -19.22 11.34 3.27
C ALA A 67 -18.05 10.51 2.69
N LYS A 68 -17.64 9.42 3.36
CA LYS A 68 -16.46 8.60 2.98
C LYS A 68 -16.54 8.05 1.55
N ARG A 69 -17.74 7.64 1.09
CA ARG A 69 -17.99 7.19 -0.29
C ARG A 69 -17.78 8.32 -1.30
N GLY A 70 -18.30 9.51 -0.99
CA GLY A 70 -18.14 10.70 -1.83
C GLY A 70 -16.67 11.12 -1.95
N LEU A 71 -15.93 11.06 -0.84
CA LEU A 71 -14.49 11.35 -0.82
C LEU A 71 -13.70 10.34 -1.66
N LEU A 72 -14.02 9.05 -1.55
CA LEU A 72 -13.41 7.99 -2.37
C LEU A 72 -13.71 8.18 -3.86
N ALA A 73 -14.97 8.47 -4.21
CA ALA A 73 -15.39 8.74 -5.58
C ALA A 73 -14.69 9.99 -6.14
N LEU A 74 -14.60 11.07 -5.37
CA LEU A 74 -13.91 12.30 -5.76
C LEU A 74 -12.43 12.03 -6.03
N ALA A 75 -11.75 11.28 -5.16
CA ALA A 75 -10.35 10.90 -5.37
C ALA A 75 -10.18 10.08 -6.66
N ALA A 76 -11.05 9.10 -6.91
CA ALA A 76 -11.00 8.28 -8.13
C ALA A 76 -11.24 9.13 -9.40
N ILE A 77 -12.20 10.04 -9.37
CA ILE A 77 -12.48 10.99 -10.47
C ILE A 77 -11.25 11.89 -10.68
N THR A 78 -10.67 12.42 -9.62
CA THR A 78 -9.50 13.32 -9.71
C THR A 78 -8.32 12.60 -10.37
N VAL A 79 -7.92 11.43 -9.85
CA VAL A 79 -6.82 10.64 -10.44
C VAL A 79 -7.08 10.34 -11.91
N THR A 80 -8.26 9.86 -12.22
CA THR A 80 -8.62 9.49 -13.60
C THR A 80 -8.61 10.70 -14.53
N ALA A 81 -9.24 11.81 -14.12
CA ALA A 81 -9.33 13.01 -14.96
C ALA A 81 -7.96 13.61 -15.26
N VAL A 82 -7.08 13.72 -14.24
CA VAL A 82 -5.74 14.29 -14.44
C VAL A 82 -4.86 13.35 -15.27
N CYS A 83 -4.99 12.03 -15.10
CA CYS A 83 -4.28 11.06 -15.92
C CYS A 83 -4.75 11.11 -17.39
N LEU A 84 -6.07 11.13 -17.63
CA LEU A 84 -6.65 11.23 -18.98
C LEU A 84 -6.35 12.56 -19.67
N ALA A 85 -6.01 13.62 -18.92
CA ALA A 85 -5.59 14.90 -19.48
C ALA A 85 -4.15 14.88 -20.02
N ILE A 86 -3.28 13.95 -19.58
CA ILE A 86 -1.88 13.88 -19.99
C ILE A 86 -1.70 13.79 -21.50
N PRO A 87 -2.42 12.92 -22.26
CA PRO A 87 -2.29 12.87 -23.72
C PRO A 87 -2.68 14.16 -24.44
N LEU A 88 -3.52 14.99 -23.82
CA LEU A 88 -3.93 16.27 -24.39
C LEU A 88 -2.90 17.38 -24.16
N PHE A 89 -2.13 17.28 -23.08
CA PHE A 89 -1.14 18.27 -22.66
C PHE A 89 0.17 17.59 -22.25
N PRO A 90 0.91 16.97 -23.18
CA PRO A 90 2.08 16.12 -22.88
C PRO A 90 3.37 16.94 -22.67
N SER A 91 3.29 18.13 -22.11
CA SER A 91 4.44 18.94 -21.74
C SER A 91 4.75 18.82 -20.24
N PHE A 92 5.99 19.14 -19.86
CA PHE A 92 6.50 18.88 -18.50
C PHE A 92 5.59 19.42 -17.38
N TRP A 93 5.22 20.70 -17.40
CA TRP A 93 4.45 21.29 -16.31
C TRP A 93 3.03 20.75 -16.16
N PRO A 94 2.21 20.61 -17.22
CA PRO A 94 0.91 19.96 -17.10
C PRO A 94 1.00 18.53 -16.56
N VAL A 95 1.97 17.73 -17.04
CA VAL A 95 2.17 16.36 -16.54
C VAL A 95 2.63 16.36 -15.08
N ALA A 96 3.54 17.26 -14.69
CA ALA A 96 3.96 17.39 -13.29
C ALA A 96 2.79 17.78 -12.36
N ILE A 97 1.94 18.73 -12.77
CA ILE A 97 0.74 19.11 -12.02
C ILE A 97 -0.24 17.94 -11.92
N ALA A 98 -0.47 17.21 -13.02
CA ALA A 98 -1.30 16.01 -13.02
C ALA A 98 -0.78 14.95 -12.04
N GLN A 99 0.54 14.75 -11.98
CA GLN A 99 1.19 13.81 -11.07
C GLN A 99 1.11 14.25 -9.61
N VAL A 100 1.24 15.55 -9.29
CA VAL A 100 0.99 16.08 -7.93
C VAL A 100 -0.45 15.79 -7.51
N ALA A 101 -1.41 16.14 -8.37
CA ALA A 101 -2.83 15.95 -8.06
C ALA A 101 -3.20 14.46 -7.93
N SER A 102 -2.67 13.61 -8.81
CA SER A 102 -2.86 12.15 -8.75
C SER A 102 -2.27 11.57 -7.47
N GLY A 103 -1.03 11.89 -7.13
CA GLY A 103 -0.37 11.40 -5.91
C GLY A 103 -1.10 11.83 -4.65
N ALA A 104 -1.48 13.11 -4.55
CA ALA A 104 -2.23 13.62 -3.40
C ALA A 104 -3.63 12.99 -3.27
N ALA A 105 -4.35 12.79 -4.38
CA ALA A 105 -5.67 12.16 -4.37
C ALA A 105 -5.56 10.66 -4.04
N SER A 106 -4.55 9.97 -4.55
CA SER A 106 -4.33 8.53 -4.29
C SER A 106 -4.09 8.24 -2.81
N ALA A 107 -3.55 9.19 -2.04
CA ALA A 107 -3.35 9.05 -0.60
C ALA A 107 -4.66 8.83 0.19
N VAL A 108 -5.82 9.19 -0.40
CA VAL A 108 -7.15 8.99 0.22
C VAL A 108 -7.59 7.53 0.17
N PHE A 109 -7.18 6.75 -0.84
CA PHE A 109 -7.73 5.41 -1.08
C PHE A 109 -7.53 4.45 0.09
N PRO A 110 -6.32 4.24 0.64
CA PRO A 110 -6.13 3.27 1.71
C PRO A 110 -6.97 3.57 2.96
N PRO A 111 -6.96 4.78 3.55
CA PRO A 111 -7.74 5.07 4.72
C PRO A 111 -9.25 5.06 4.44
N ALA A 112 -9.71 5.52 3.26
CA ALA A 112 -11.14 5.52 2.93
C ALA A 112 -11.69 4.11 2.75
N ILE A 113 -10.98 3.20 2.06
CA ILE A 113 -11.37 1.80 1.91
C ILE A 113 -11.39 1.11 3.27
N ALA A 114 -10.37 1.32 4.11
CA ALA A 114 -10.30 0.74 5.44
C ALA A 114 -11.46 1.23 6.33
N ALA A 115 -11.74 2.54 6.31
CA ALA A 115 -12.84 3.15 7.05
C ALA A 115 -14.21 2.62 6.61
N ILE A 116 -14.47 2.58 5.29
CA ILE A 116 -15.73 2.02 4.74
C ILE A 116 -15.85 0.54 5.14
N THR A 117 -14.77 -0.21 5.02
CA THR A 117 -14.75 -1.62 5.39
C THR A 117 -15.08 -1.81 6.88
N LEU A 118 -14.39 -1.09 7.75
CA LEU A 118 -14.60 -1.18 9.20
C LEU A 118 -16.02 -0.77 9.60
N GLY A 119 -16.53 0.33 9.03
CA GLY A 119 -17.88 0.81 9.28
C GLY A 119 -19.00 -0.12 8.79
N LEU A 120 -18.71 -0.97 7.78
CA LEU A 120 -19.68 -1.94 7.26
C LEU A 120 -19.68 -3.27 7.99
N VAL A 121 -18.52 -3.75 8.44
CA VAL A 121 -18.42 -5.12 8.98
C VAL A 121 -18.10 -5.17 10.48
N GLY A 122 -17.72 -4.04 11.07
CA GLY A 122 -17.29 -3.95 12.46
C GLY A 122 -15.96 -4.65 12.74
N HIS A 123 -15.45 -4.51 13.98
CA HIS A 123 -14.15 -5.06 14.37
C HIS A 123 -14.08 -6.59 14.27
N ALA A 124 -15.17 -7.30 14.57
CA ALA A 124 -15.20 -8.77 14.60
C ALA A 124 -14.94 -9.41 13.22
N ALA A 125 -15.42 -8.79 12.14
CA ALA A 125 -15.25 -9.31 10.79
C ALA A 125 -14.19 -8.56 9.96
N PHE A 126 -13.55 -7.53 10.54
CA PHE A 126 -12.64 -6.62 9.84
C PHE A 126 -11.42 -7.34 9.25
N THR A 127 -10.77 -8.20 10.04
CA THR A 127 -9.61 -8.99 9.60
C THR A 127 -9.92 -9.81 8.36
N ARG A 128 -10.99 -10.59 8.42
CA ARG A 128 -11.41 -11.45 7.31
C ARG A 128 -11.77 -10.63 6.07
N ARG A 129 -12.46 -9.50 6.27
CA ARG A 129 -12.87 -8.64 5.16
C ARG A 129 -11.68 -7.93 4.52
N THR A 130 -10.73 -7.43 5.32
CA THR A 130 -9.52 -6.75 4.84
C THR A 130 -8.65 -7.69 4.01
N GLY A 131 -8.39 -8.92 4.49
CA GLY A 131 -7.64 -9.91 3.70
C GLY A 131 -8.33 -10.20 2.35
N ARG A 132 -9.66 -10.26 2.32
CA ARG A 132 -10.42 -10.43 1.07
C ARG A 132 -10.34 -9.19 0.17
N ASN A 133 -10.37 -7.99 0.73
CA ASN A 133 -10.22 -6.75 -0.03
C ASN A 133 -8.86 -6.71 -0.73
N GLU A 134 -7.78 -7.01 -0.01
CA GLU A 134 -6.43 -7.01 -0.59
C GLU A 134 -6.24 -8.13 -1.62
N ALA A 135 -6.83 -9.31 -1.42
CA ALA A 135 -6.82 -10.35 -2.45
C ALA A 135 -7.48 -9.87 -3.75
N TRP A 136 -8.62 -9.17 -3.67
CA TRP A 136 -9.27 -8.59 -4.85
C TRP A 136 -8.47 -7.43 -5.45
N ASN A 137 -7.81 -6.60 -4.63
CA ASN A 137 -6.91 -5.54 -5.08
C ASN A 137 -5.75 -6.11 -5.90
N HIS A 138 -5.05 -7.13 -5.40
CA HIS A 138 -3.96 -7.77 -6.13
C HIS A 138 -4.44 -8.48 -7.40
N ALA A 139 -5.61 -9.11 -7.38
CA ALA A 139 -6.22 -9.69 -8.58
C ALA A 139 -6.56 -8.60 -9.62
N GLY A 140 -7.03 -7.43 -9.18
CA GLY A 140 -7.29 -6.26 -10.03
C GLY A 140 -6.02 -5.72 -10.66
N ASN A 141 -4.93 -5.58 -9.89
CA ASN A 141 -3.63 -5.16 -10.39
C ASN A 141 -3.06 -6.14 -11.42
N ALA A 142 -3.16 -7.44 -11.18
CA ALA A 142 -2.74 -8.45 -12.15
C ALA A 142 -3.58 -8.37 -13.44
N PHE A 143 -4.90 -8.19 -13.33
CA PHE A 143 -5.79 -8.00 -14.47
C PHE A 143 -5.45 -6.73 -15.25
N ALA A 144 -5.23 -5.61 -14.57
CA ALA A 144 -4.86 -4.35 -15.21
C ALA A 144 -3.52 -4.45 -15.94
N ALA A 145 -2.50 -5.07 -15.32
CA ALA A 145 -1.20 -5.28 -15.94
C ALA A 145 -1.27 -6.16 -17.19
N LEU A 146 -2.01 -7.27 -17.13
CA LEU A 146 -2.23 -8.15 -18.29
C LEU A 146 -3.05 -7.44 -19.38
N GLY A 147 -4.09 -6.70 -18.97
CA GLY A 147 -4.93 -5.92 -19.88
C GLY A 147 -4.15 -4.82 -20.59
N ALA A 148 -3.35 -4.04 -19.84
CA ALA A 148 -2.48 -3.01 -20.38
C ALA A 148 -1.49 -3.59 -21.40
N GLY A 149 -0.84 -4.70 -21.07
CA GLY A 149 0.05 -5.41 -21.99
C GLY A 149 -0.64 -5.88 -23.26
N ALA A 150 -1.77 -6.58 -23.13
CA ALA A 150 -2.52 -7.10 -24.27
C ALA A 150 -3.09 -5.98 -25.16
N LEU A 151 -3.70 -4.95 -24.57
CA LEU A 151 -4.28 -3.84 -25.33
C LEU A 151 -3.20 -3.00 -26.03
N SER A 152 -2.03 -2.85 -25.39
CA SER A 152 -0.91 -2.11 -25.97
C SER A 152 -0.33 -2.77 -27.24
N LEU A 153 -0.47 -4.08 -27.40
CA LEU A 153 -0.08 -4.80 -28.64
C LEU A 153 -0.94 -4.39 -29.83
N TRP A 154 -2.22 -4.00 -29.61
CA TRP A 154 -3.18 -3.66 -30.68
C TRP A 154 -3.28 -2.16 -30.93
N TRP A 155 -3.22 -1.34 -29.87
CA TRP A 155 -3.45 0.10 -29.93
C TRP A 155 -2.26 0.94 -29.45
N GLY A 156 -1.12 0.29 -29.15
CA GLY A 156 0.06 0.97 -28.62
C GLY A 156 -0.11 1.47 -27.17
N PRO A 157 0.88 2.23 -26.66
CA PRO A 157 0.91 2.65 -25.24
C PRO A 157 -0.27 3.51 -24.80
N ILE A 158 -0.99 4.15 -25.73
CA ILE A 158 -2.19 4.96 -25.41
C ILE A 158 -3.35 4.12 -24.84
N ALA A 159 -3.35 2.80 -25.09
CA ALA A 159 -4.39 1.90 -24.62
C ALA A 159 -4.51 1.85 -23.09
N VAL A 160 -3.43 2.14 -22.36
CA VAL A 160 -3.44 2.15 -20.88
C VAL A 160 -4.38 3.23 -20.32
N PHE A 161 -4.53 4.35 -21.01
CA PHE A 161 -5.45 5.42 -20.60
C PHE A 161 -6.91 4.99 -20.74
N ALA A 162 -7.25 4.26 -21.81
CA ALA A 162 -8.60 3.70 -22.00
C ALA A 162 -8.92 2.64 -20.94
N LEU A 163 -7.98 1.78 -20.59
CA LEU A 163 -8.11 0.79 -19.51
C LEU A 163 -8.34 1.47 -18.17
N LEU A 164 -7.51 2.46 -17.81
CA LEU A 164 -7.68 3.27 -16.60
C LEU A 164 -9.08 3.88 -16.53
N GLY A 165 -9.55 4.49 -17.62
CA GLY A 165 -10.89 5.08 -17.69
C GLY A 165 -12.01 4.04 -17.50
N ALA A 166 -11.89 2.87 -18.12
CA ALA A 166 -12.86 1.78 -17.96
C ALA A 166 -12.88 1.23 -16.52
N MET A 167 -11.72 1.00 -15.92
CA MET A 167 -11.58 0.57 -14.52
C MET A 167 -12.15 1.62 -13.56
N ALA A 168 -11.91 2.91 -13.83
CA ALA A 168 -12.45 4.01 -13.03
C ALA A 168 -13.98 4.05 -13.06
N VAL A 169 -14.60 3.95 -14.23
CA VAL A 169 -16.07 3.89 -14.36
C VAL A 169 -16.64 2.71 -13.58
N ALA A 170 -16.03 1.53 -13.71
CA ALA A 170 -16.45 0.34 -12.97
C ALA A 170 -16.26 0.51 -11.45
N SER A 171 -15.16 1.13 -10.99
CA SER A 171 -14.93 1.42 -9.57
C SER A 171 -15.94 2.41 -9.00
N LEU A 172 -16.30 3.46 -9.75
CA LEU A 172 -17.35 4.40 -9.37
C LEU A 172 -18.72 3.72 -9.25
N GLY A 173 -19.06 2.83 -10.19
CA GLY A 173 -20.26 1.99 -10.10
C GLY A 173 -20.26 1.14 -8.83
N ALA A 174 -19.12 0.55 -8.49
CA ALA A 174 -18.96 -0.23 -7.25
C ALA A 174 -19.11 0.61 -5.98
N VAL A 175 -18.51 1.83 -5.94
CA VAL A 175 -18.70 2.78 -4.82
C VAL A 175 -20.16 3.14 -4.63
N LEU A 176 -20.87 3.44 -5.71
CA LEU A 176 -22.29 3.80 -5.66
C LEU A 176 -23.18 2.62 -5.22
N ALA A 177 -22.77 1.39 -5.54
CA ALA A 177 -23.48 0.17 -5.11
C ALA A 177 -23.32 -0.15 -3.62
N ILE A 178 -22.39 0.50 -2.90
CA ILE A 178 -22.28 0.37 -1.44
C ILE A 178 -23.36 1.22 -0.77
N PRO A 179 -24.25 0.66 0.05
CA PRO A 179 -25.25 1.44 0.77
C PRO A 179 -24.60 2.37 1.79
N GLY A 180 -24.82 3.68 1.67
CA GLY A 180 -24.20 4.67 2.54
C GLY A 180 -24.76 4.67 3.97
N ASP A 181 -26.03 4.33 4.10
CA ASP A 181 -26.78 4.18 5.35
C ASP A 181 -26.30 3.00 6.22
N GLN A 182 -25.64 2.01 5.61
CA GLN A 182 -25.08 0.87 6.32
C GLN A 182 -23.68 1.14 6.89
N ILE A 183 -23.04 2.25 6.53
CA ILE A 183 -21.70 2.59 7.04
C ILE A 183 -21.86 3.25 8.41
N ASP A 184 -21.49 2.54 9.46
CA ASP A 184 -21.35 3.13 10.79
C ASP A 184 -20.11 4.06 10.81
N HIS A 185 -20.38 5.36 10.97
CA HIS A 185 -19.34 6.39 10.89
C HIS A 185 -18.46 6.43 12.14
N ASP A 186 -18.93 5.99 13.28
CA ASP A 186 -18.17 5.96 14.52
C ASP A 186 -17.24 4.73 14.52
N LEU A 187 -17.75 3.56 14.14
CA LEU A 187 -16.90 2.39 13.87
C LEU A 187 -15.85 2.66 12.80
N ALA A 188 -16.22 3.37 11.72
CA ALA A 188 -15.29 3.73 10.62
C ALA A 188 -14.13 4.62 11.07
N ARG A 189 -14.22 5.26 12.23
CA ARG A 189 -13.15 6.02 12.90
C ARG A 189 -12.38 5.20 13.94
N GLY A 190 -12.81 3.96 14.18
CA GLY A 190 -12.25 3.08 15.20
C GLY A 190 -12.80 3.31 16.60
N LEU A 191 -13.96 3.94 16.74
CA LEU A 191 -14.69 4.01 18.03
C LEU A 191 -15.43 2.70 18.28
N ASP A 192 -15.52 2.28 19.54
CA ASP A 192 -16.41 1.18 19.94
C ASP A 192 -17.85 1.69 20.02
N ALA A 193 -18.83 0.83 19.70
CA ALA A 193 -20.25 1.18 19.70
C ALA A 193 -20.76 1.70 21.06
N ASP A 194 -20.11 1.32 22.16
CA ASP A 194 -20.46 1.69 23.53
C ASP A 194 -19.63 2.87 24.09
N ALA A 195 -18.66 3.39 23.33
CA ALA A 195 -17.85 4.52 23.76
C ALA A 195 -18.61 5.82 23.54
N GLY A 196 -19.30 6.29 24.56
CA GLY A 196 -19.93 7.62 24.56
C GLY A 196 -18.94 8.68 24.05
N THR A 197 -19.43 9.56 23.20
CA THR A 197 -18.73 10.58 22.42
C THR A 197 -17.66 11.32 23.21
N ARG A 198 -16.39 10.88 23.16
CA ARG A 198 -15.26 11.75 23.50
C ARG A 198 -14.91 12.58 22.28
N SER A 199 -15.78 13.52 21.95
CA SER A 199 -15.57 14.53 20.95
C SER A 199 -14.85 15.71 21.58
N GLY A 200 -13.67 16.06 21.11
CA GLY A 200 -13.03 17.31 21.54
C GLY A 200 -11.63 17.56 21.00
N GLU A 201 -10.82 16.56 20.73
CA GLU A 201 -9.47 16.80 20.23
C GLU A 201 -9.37 16.49 18.73
N GLU A 202 -8.82 17.44 17.96
CA GLU A 202 -8.52 17.21 16.55
C GLU A 202 -7.49 16.08 16.40
N PRO A 203 -7.75 15.10 15.49
CA PRO A 203 -6.80 14.03 15.27
C PRO A 203 -5.49 14.58 14.68
N SER A 204 -4.38 14.43 15.41
CA SER A 204 -3.04 14.73 14.97
C SER A 204 -2.26 13.45 14.75
N ALA A 205 -1.74 13.24 13.52
CA ALA A 205 -0.97 12.07 13.14
C ALA A 205 0.26 11.87 14.03
N TRP A 206 1.02 12.94 14.25
CA TRP A 206 2.24 12.88 15.07
C TRP A 206 1.95 12.62 16.54
N ARG A 207 0.89 13.24 17.08
CA ARG A 207 0.47 12.98 18.46
C ARG A 207 0.01 11.53 18.63
N ALA A 208 -0.71 10.98 17.66
CA ALA A 208 -1.14 9.57 17.68
C ALA A 208 0.04 8.61 17.70
N LEU A 209 1.07 8.84 16.87
CA LEU A 209 2.30 8.05 16.86
C LEU A 209 3.10 8.16 18.15
N LEU A 210 3.33 9.38 18.64
CA LEU A 210 4.23 9.63 19.78
C LEU A 210 3.60 9.23 21.13
N THR A 211 2.28 9.22 21.24
CA THR A 211 1.57 8.84 22.47
C THR A 211 1.32 7.34 22.59
N CYS A 212 1.35 6.59 21.47
CA CYS A 212 1.13 5.13 21.47
C CYS A 212 2.43 4.39 21.12
N ARG A 213 3.20 3.99 22.13
CA ARG A 213 4.49 3.29 21.94
C ARG A 213 4.40 2.08 20.99
N PRO A 214 3.42 1.17 21.06
CA PRO A 214 3.30 0.08 20.10
C PRO A 214 3.08 0.57 18.65
N LEU A 215 2.32 1.65 18.45
CA LEU A 215 2.11 2.22 17.13
C LEU A 215 3.39 2.84 16.56
N LEU A 216 4.19 3.50 17.40
CA LEU A 216 5.50 4.03 17.01
C LEU A 216 6.48 2.91 16.60
N ILE A 217 6.55 1.83 17.41
CA ILE A 217 7.36 0.65 17.08
C ILE A 217 6.90 0.03 15.76
N PHE A 218 5.58 -0.09 15.57
CA PHE A 218 5.01 -0.59 14.33
C PHE A 218 5.38 0.28 13.13
N ALA A 219 5.22 1.60 13.22
CA ALA A 219 5.57 2.53 12.17
C ALA A 219 7.07 2.47 11.80
N LEU A 220 7.96 2.40 12.82
CA LEU A 220 9.40 2.24 12.60
C LEU A 220 9.73 0.92 11.91
N SER A 221 9.11 -0.18 12.34
CA SER A 221 9.31 -1.50 11.72
C SER A 221 8.83 -1.49 10.26
N MET A 222 7.71 -0.81 9.97
CA MET A 222 7.21 -0.64 8.61
C MET A 222 8.15 0.21 7.76
N ALA A 223 8.72 1.28 8.31
CA ALA A 223 9.74 2.08 7.62
C ALA A 223 10.97 1.22 7.29
N MET A 224 11.45 0.40 8.22
CA MET A 224 12.59 -0.50 8.00
C MET A 224 12.27 -1.58 6.95
N PHE A 225 11.06 -2.14 6.96
CA PHE A 225 10.63 -3.08 5.93
C PHE A 225 10.71 -2.46 4.54
N HIS A 226 10.15 -1.27 4.35
CA HIS A 226 10.16 -0.59 3.06
C HIS A 226 11.55 -0.07 2.68
N LEU A 227 12.36 0.33 3.66
CA LEU A 227 13.78 0.65 3.45
C LEU A 227 14.57 -0.55 2.92
N ALA A 228 14.26 -1.76 3.39
CA ALA A 228 14.88 -2.98 2.89
C ALA A 228 14.31 -3.43 1.54
N ASN A 229 13.02 -3.20 1.28
CA ASN A 229 12.29 -3.80 0.17
C ASN A 229 12.32 -2.97 -1.13
N ALA A 230 12.12 -1.65 -1.04
CA ALA A 230 11.72 -0.84 -2.19
C ALA A 230 12.75 -0.81 -3.32
N ALA A 231 14.05 -0.86 -3.01
CA ALA A 231 15.10 -0.87 -4.03
C ALA A 231 15.37 -2.25 -4.66
N MET A 232 14.87 -3.36 -4.07
CA MET A 232 15.23 -4.70 -4.56
C MET A 232 14.74 -4.95 -5.98
N LEU A 233 13.49 -4.62 -6.31
CA LEU A 233 12.94 -4.79 -7.66
C LEU A 233 13.65 -3.89 -8.70
N PRO A 234 13.89 -2.59 -8.47
CA PRO A 234 14.70 -1.76 -9.34
C PRO A 234 16.11 -2.32 -9.60
N LEU A 235 16.80 -2.82 -8.56
CA LEU A 235 18.14 -3.41 -8.71
C LEU A 235 18.10 -4.69 -9.55
N VAL A 236 17.11 -5.56 -9.35
CA VAL A 236 16.92 -6.75 -10.18
C VAL A 236 16.63 -6.35 -11.62
N GLY A 237 15.77 -5.35 -11.84
CA GLY A 237 15.48 -4.83 -13.18
C GLY A 237 16.73 -4.32 -13.89
N GLN A 238 17.63 -3.62 -13.19
CA GLN A 238 18.90 -3.16 -13.73
C GLN A 238 19.83 -4.34 -14.08
N LYS A 239 19.95 -5.37 -13.23
CA LYS A 239 20.73 -6.58 -13.53
C LYS A 239 20.20 -7.30 -14.77
N LEU A 240 18.88 -7.45 -14.90
CA LEU A 240 18.26 -8.08 -16.07
C LEU A 240 18.48 -7.27 -17.36
N ALA A 241 18.35 -5.94 -17.29
CA ALA A 241 18.57 -5.06 -18.44
C ALA A 241 20.02 -5.02 -18.89
N GLN A 242 20.99 -5.20 -18.00
CA GLN A 242 22.42 -5.28 -18.36
C GLN A 242 22.75 -6.54 -19.15
N GLN A 243 22.00 -7.63 -18.98
CA GLN A 243 22.22 -8.88 -19.70
C GLN A 243 21.62 -8.85 -21.11
N ASP A 244 20.39 -8.36 -21.25
CA ASP A 244 19.67 -8.20 -22.51
C ASP A 244 18.56 -7.17 -22.32
N LEU A 245 18.68 -6.02 -22.96
CA LEU A 245 17.74 -4.90 -22.79
C LEU A 245 16.31 -5.27 -23.18
N ASN A 246 16.12 -6.04 -24.25
CA ASN A 246 14.79 -6.41 -24.73
C ASN A 246 14.13 -7.49 -23.85
N ARG A 247 14.89 -8.51 -23.48
CA ARG A 247 14.41 -9.57 -22.58
C ARG A 247 14.28 -9.06 -21.14
N GLY A 248 15.16 -8.16 -20.69
CA GLY A 248 15.15 -7.58 -19.36
C GLY A 248 13.83 -6.90 -19.02
N THR A 249 13.27 -6.13 -19.95
CA THR A 249 11.96 -5.48 -19.77
C THR A 249 10.82 -6.49 -19.63
N ALA A 250 10.81 -7.53 -20.46
CA ALA A 250 9.79 -8.59 -20.37
C ALA A 250 9.91 -9.40 -19.07
N LEU A 251 11.13 -9.71 -18.65
CA LEU A 251 11.40 -10.41 -17.37
C LEU A 251 11.03 -9.56 -16.15
N LEU A 252 11.29 -8.26 -16.19
CA LEU A 252 10.86 -7.34 -15.15
C LEU A 252 9.32 -7.31 -15.02
N SER A 253 8.61 -7.27 -16.15
CA SER A 253 7.15 -7.37 -16.14
C SER A 253 6.67 -8.70 -15.57
N ALA A 254 7.35 -9.82 -15.92
CA ALA A 254 7.07 -11.13 -15.33
C ALA A 254 7.36 -11.16 -13.82
N CYS A 255 8.39 -10.46 -13.34
CA CYS A 255 8.67 -10.28 -11.91
C CYS A 255 7.49 -9.61 -11.18
N ILE A 256 6.93 -8.55 -11.75
CA ILE A 256 5.79 -7.81 -11.17
C ILE A 256 4.56 -8.71 -11.14
N VAL A 257 4.19 -9.33 -12.26
CA VAL A 257 3.02 -10.22 -12.34
C VAL A 257 3.18 -11.42 -11.41
N GLY A 258 4.36 -12.05 -11.38
CA GLY A 258 4.66 -13.16 -10.49
C GLY A 258 4.47 -12.82 -9.02
N ALA A 259 4.94 -11.66 -8.59
CA ALA A 259 4.71 -11.17 -7.22
C ALA A 259 3.23 -10.96 -6.92
N GLN A 260 2.45 -10.34 -7.83
CA GLN A 260 1.01 -10.13 -7.64
C GLN A 260 0.24 -11.45 -7.51
N LEU A 261 0.59 -12.47 -8.28
CA LEU A 261 -0.04 -13.79 -8.18
C LEU A 261 0.21 -14.46 -6.82
N VAL A 262 1.37 -14.24 -6.20
CA VAL A 262 1.68 -14.71 -4.84
C VAL A 262 0.98 -13.87 -3.78
N MET A 263 0.83 -12.55 -3.99
CA MET A 263 0.13 -11.66 -3.06
C MET A 263 -1.32 -12.07 -2.79
N VAL A 264 -2.04 -12.53 -3.83
CA VAL A 264 -3.45 -12.96 -3.70
C VAL A 264 -3.65 -14.02 -2.61
N PRO A 265 -3.00 -15.20 -2.67
CA PRO A 265 -3.17 -16.23 -1.63
C PRO A 265 -2.63 -15.79 -0.27
N MET A 266 -1.59 -14.93 -0.22
CA MET A 266 -1.04 -14.42 1.05
C MET A 266 -2.04 -13.49 1.75
N ALA A 267 -2.64 -12.55 1.03
CA ALA A 267 -3.69 -11.68 1.58
C ALA A 267 -4.92 -12.48 2.04
N TRP A 268 -5.33 -13.51 1.28
CA TRP A 268 -6.41 -14.40 1.69
C TRP A 268 -6.04 -15.22 2.95
N LEU A 269 -4.79 -15.69 3.05
CA LEU A 269 -4.29 -16.40 4.23
C LEU A 269 -4.35 -15.52 5.49
N VAL A 270 -3.96 -14.25 5.40
CA VAL A 270 -4.11 -13.28 6.50
C VAL A 270 -5.58 -13.18 6.92
N GLY A 271 -6.49 -12.96 5.97
CA GLY A 271 -7.91 -12.80 6.27
C GLY A 271 -8.56 -14.02 6.93
N THR A 272 -8.01 -15.22 6.74
CA THR A 272 -8.56 -16.47 7.28
C THR A 272 -7.86 -16.98 8.53
N ARG A 273 -6.59 -16.62 8.74
CA ARG A 273 -5.75 -17.22 9.80
C ARG A 273 -5.21 -16.23 10.81
N ALA A 274 -5.15 -14.93 10.51
CA ALA A 274 -4.52 -13.97 11.40
C ALA A 274 -5.23 -13.82 12.75
N ASP A 275 -6.54 -14.03 12.82
CA ASP A 275 -7.28 -14.05 14.09
C ASP A 275 -6.96 -15.29 14.94
N GLY A 276 -6.61 -16.41 14.29
CA GLY A 276 -6.25 -17.65 14.99
C GLY A 276 -4.76 -17.70 15.39
N TRP A 277 -3.86 -17.36 14.48
CA TRP A 277 -2.41 -17.49 14.65
C TRP A 277 -1.76 -16.27 15.30
N GLY A 278 -2.45 -15.12 15.35
CA GLY A 278 -1.90 -13.82 15.75
C GLY A 278 -1.35 -13.02 14.57
N ARG A 279 -1.06 -11.73 14.83
CA ARG A 279 -0.53 -10.81 13.80
C ARG A 279 0.99 -10.93 13.70
N LYS A 280 1.65 -11.05 14.87
CA LYS A 280 3.11 -11.03 14.99
C LYS A 280 3.82 -12.12 14.17
N PRO A 281 3.38 -13.39 14.14
CA PRO A 281 4.04 -14.43 13.33
C PRO A 281 4.06 -14.10 11.83
N PHE A 282 2.99 -13.55 11.29
CA PHE A 282 2.92 -13.19 9.88
C PHE A 282 3.93 -12.09 9.50
N PHE A 283 4.06 -11.06 10.34
CA PHE A 283 5.07 -10.01 10.13
C PHE A 283 6.49 -10.57 10.19
N LEU A 284 6.77 -11.46 11.15
CA LEU A 284 8.09 -12.10 11.26
C LEU A 284 8.42 -12.96 10.04
N VAL A 285 7.45 -13.70 9.51
CA VAL A 285 7.60 -14.45 8.24
C VAL A 285 7.91 -13.48 7.10
N GLY A 286 7.19 -12.36 6.99
CA GLY A 286 7.44 -11.36 5.95
C GLY A 286 8.85 -10.77 6.02
N PHE A 287 9.35 -10.43 7.22
CA PHE A 287 10.73 -9.97 7.41
C PHE A 287 11.76 -11.06 7.09
N ALA A 288 11.52 -12.31 7.51
CA ALA A 288 12.41 -13.43 7.23
C ALA A 288 12.51 -13.70 5.73
N VAL A 289 11.38 -13.69 5.02
CA VAL A 289 11.33 -13.87 3.56
C VAL A 289 12.04 -12.71 2.86
N LEU A 290 11.87 -11.47 3.31
CA LEU A 290 12.57 -10.31 2.76
C LEU A 290 14.09 -10.42 2.93
N ALA A 291 14.56 -10.80 4.11
CA ALA A 291 15.99 -11.01 4.37
C ALA A 291 16.54 -12.16 3.51
N ALA A 292 15.83 -13.29 3.45
CA ALA A 292 16.21 -14.43 2.62
C ALA A 292 16.27 -14.05 1.12
N ARG A 293 15.31 -13.26 0.62
CA ARG A 293 15.28 -12.76 -0.75
C ARG A 293 16.52 -11.94 -1.10
N GLY A 294 16.94 -11.02 -0.21
CA GLY A 294 18.17 -10.25 -0.39
C GLY A 294 19.41 -11.13 -0.48
N LEU A 295 19.51 -12.20 0.35
CA LEU A 295 20.59 -13.18 0.28
C LEU A 295 20.53 -13.99 -1.02
N LEU A 296 19.37 -14.46 -1.43
CA LEU A 296 19.20 -15.29 -2.63
C LEU A 296 19.53 -14.56 -3.93
N TYR A 297 19.35 -13.23 -4.00
CA TYR A 297 19.79 -12.43 -5.14
C TYR A 297 21.31 -12.39 -5.35
N THR A 298 22.11 -12.76 -4.36
CA THR A 298 23.57 -12.82 -4.48
C THR A 298 24.08 -14.19 -4.95
N VAL A 299 23.21 -15.20 -5.02
CA VAL A 299 23.60 -16.59 -5.34
C VAL A 299 23.81 -16.81 -6.84
N SER A 300 22.94 -16.20 -7.68
CA SER A 300 23.01 -16.37 -9.13
C SER A 300 22.46 -15.14 -9.86
N ASP A 301 23.05 -14.86 -11.02
CA ASP A 301 22.60 -13.82 -11.94
C ASP A 301 21.71 -14.38 -13.08
N ASP A 302 21.37 -15.69 -13.02
CA ASP A 302 20.46 -16.30 -14.00
C ASP A 302 19.10 -15.59 -13.96
N PRO A 303 18.55 -15.15 -15.11
CA PRO A 303 17.31 -14.38 -15.16
C PRO A 303 16.11 -15.12 -14.56
N TYR A 304 16.03 -16.43 -14.73
CA TYR A 304 14.92 -17.23 -14.17
C TYR A 304 15.06 -17.42 -12.67
N TRP A 305 16.31 -17.50 -12.17
CA TRP A 305 16.58 -17.46 -10.73
C TRP A 305 16.12 -16.15 -10.12
N LEU A 306 16.50 -15.02 -10.72
CA LEU A 306 16.10 -13.68 -10.24
C LEU A 306 14.58 -13.53 -10.26
N LEU A 307 13.89 -14.05 -11.28
CA LEU A 307 12.43 -14.09 -11.37
C LEU A 307 11.80 -14.91 -10.24
N ALA A 308 12.33 -16.12 -9.99
CA ALA A 308 11.83 -16.99 -8.92
C ALA A 308 12.01 -16.37 -7.53
N VAL A 309 13.18 -15.77 -7.28
CA VAL A 309 13.44 -15.03 -6.04
C VAL A 309 12.53 -13.81 -5.91
N GLN A 310 12.27 -13.08 -7.02
CA GLN A 310 11.36 -11.93 -7.00
C GLN A 310 9.90 -12.32 -6.69
N ALA A 311 9.46 -13.52 -7.08
CA ALA A 311 8.13 -14.00 -6.71
C ALA A 311 7.93 -14.09 -5.19
N MET A 312 9.00 -14.28 -4.41
CA MET A 312 8.96 -14.23 -2.93
C MET A 312 8.55 -12.85 -2.39
N ASP A 313 8.71 -11.77 -3.17
CA ASP A 313 8.20 -10.44 -2.81
C ASP A 313 6.71 -10.46 -2.51
N GLY A 314 5.97 -11.25 -3.29
CA GLY A 314 4.54 -11.42 -3.08
C GLY A 314 4.16 -11.97 -1.71
N VAL A 315 5.03 -12.74 -1.05
CA VAL A 315 4.79 -13.20 0.33
C VAL A 315 4.82 -12.02 1.29
N GLY A 316 5.90 -11.23 1.29
CA GLY A 316 6.05 -10.06 2.16
C GLY A 316 4.96 -9.03 1.91
N ALA A 317 4.81 -8.59 0.66
CA ALA A 317 3.87 -7.53 0.30
C ALA A 317 2.40 -7.94 0.51
N GLY A 318 2.02 -9.19 0.20
CA GLY A 318 0.66 -9.69 0.43
C GLY A 318 0.31 -9.82 1.91
N LEU A 319 1.26 -10.24 2.76
CA LEU A 319 1.06 -10.30 4.20
C LEU A 319 0.95 -8.89 4.81
N PHE A 320 1.88 -8.00 4.48
CA PHE A 320 1.97 -6.67 5.08
C PHE A 320 0.82 -5.76 4.64
N GLY A 321 0.44 -5.80 3.36
CA GLY A 321 -0.68 -5.02 2.84
C GLY A 321 -1.99 -5.32 3.57
N ALA A 322 -2.29 -6.61 3.78
CA ALA A 322 -3.48 -7.02 4.50
C ALA A 322 -3.40 -6.76 6.02
N LEU A 323 -2.23 -6.96 6.63
CA LEU A 323 -2.07 -6.84 8.09
C LEU A 323 -1.99 -5.40 8.59
N LEU A 324 -1.46 -4.47 7.78
CA LEU A 324 -1.26 -3.09 8.19
C LEU A 324 -2.54 -2.44 8.77
N PRO A 325 -3.67 -2.39 8.04
CA PRO A 325 -4.88 -1.78 8.59
C PRO A 325 -5.45 -2.56 9.78
N ILE A 326 -5.22 -3.88 9.85
CA ILE A 326 -5.68 -4.71 10.97
C ILE A 326 -4.94 -4.33 12.26
N VAL A 327 -3.60 -4.27 12.22
CA VAL A 327 -2.78 -3.91 13.38
C VAL A 327 -3.04 -2.46 13.81
N VAL A 328 -3.17 -1.53 12.87
CA VAL A 328 -3.51 -0.15 13.22
C VAL A 328 -4.89 -0.08 13.87
N SER A 329 -5.89 -0.83 13.37
CA SER A 329 -7.21 -0.93 14.00
C SER A 329 -7.14 -1.50 15.42
N ASP A 330 -6.35 -2.59 15.63
CA ASP A 330 -6.18 -3.19 16.94
C ASP A 330 -5.54 -2.22 17.95
N LEU A 331 -4.56 -1.40 17.52
CA LEU A 331 -3.82 -0.46 18.36
C LEU A 331 -4.58 0.84 18.64
N THR A 332 -5.47 1.25 17.76
CA THR A 332 -6.18 2.55 17.85
C THR A 332 -7.65 2.40 18.22
N ARG A 333 -8.08 1.19 18.57
CA ARG A 333 -9.47 0.88 18.95
C ARG A 333 -9.95 1.76 20.11
N GLY A 334 -11.13 2.36 19.95
CA GLY A 334 -11.73 3.25 20.94
C GLY A 334 -11.15 4.67 20.98
N THR A 335 -10.15 4.98 20.14
CA THR A 335 -9.51 6.32 20.14
C THR A 335 -10.10 7.30 19.14
N GLY A 336 -10.87 6.83 18.15
CA GLY A 336 -11.36 7.63 17.03
C GLY A 336 -10.27 8.11 16.06
N ARG A 337 -9.04 7.55 16.13
CA ARG A 337 -7.86 7.98 15.39
C ARG A 337 -7.34 6.93 14.41
N PHE A 338 -8.19 5.99 13.99
CA PHE A 338 -7.79 4.88 13.13
C PHE A 338 -7.16 5.34 11.82
N ASN A 339 -7.88 6.18 11.06
CA ASN A 339 -7.43 6.53 9.71
C ASN A 339 -6.24 7.49 9.70
N VAL A 340 -6.18 8.44 10.64
CA VAL A 340 -5.00 9.31 10.78
C VAL A 340 -3.75 8.51 11.18
N SER A 341 -3.91 7.48 12.02
CA SER A 341 -2.82 6.58 12.39
C SER A 341 -2.37 5.72 11.22
N LEU A 342 -3.31 5.25 10.40
CA LEU A 342 -3.01 4.53 9.16
C LEU A 342 -2.20 5.39 8.20
N GLY A 343 -2.61 6.65 7.98
CA GLY A 343 -1.87 7.61 7.18
C GLY A 343 -0.47 7.92 7.73
N ALA A 344 -0.33 8.01 9.06
CA ALA A 344 0.96 8.25 9.70
C ALA A 344 1.93 7.06 9.53
N VAL A 345 1.44 5.81 9.64
CA VAL A 345 2.25 4.61 9.37
C VAL A 345 2.62 4.56 7.88
N ALA A 346 1.69 4.88 6.97
CA ALA A 346 1.97 4.94 5.55
C ALA A 346 3.01 6.00 5.19
N THR A 347 3.02 7.15 5.90
CA THR A 347 4.09 8.15 5.77
C THR A 347 5.46 7.58 6.17
N ALA A 348 5.53 6.84 7.27
CA ALA A 348 6.76 6.17 7.70
C ALA A 348 7.26 5.14 6.66
N GLN A 349 6.34 4.37 6.07
CA GLN A 349 6.62 3.46 4.96
C GLN A 349 7.22 4.19 3.75
N GLY A 350 6.60 5.30 3.34
CA GLY A 350 7.05 6.11 2.22
C GLY A 350 8.45 6.71 2.44
N ILE A 351 8.77 7.15 3.66
CA ILE A 351 10.11 7.61 4.03
C ILE A 351 11.12 6.46 3.86
N GLY A 352 10.80 5.28 4.40
CA GLY A 352 11.65 4.09 4.25
C GLY A 352 11.89 3.73 2.78
N ALA A 353 10.85 3.70 1.97
CA ALA A 353 10.93 3.41 0.55
C ALA A 353 11.77 4.42 -0.23
N SER A 354 11.64 5.71 0.07
CA SER A 354 12.42 6.78 -0.58
C SER A 354 13.91 6.66 -0.25
N LEU A 355 14.24 6.42 1.02
CA LEU A 355 15.61 6.22 1.46
C LEU A 355 16.24 4.95 0.90
N SER A 356 15.44 3.92 0.64
CA SER A 356 15.88 2.64 0.08
C SER A 356 16.63 2.81 -1.25
N ASN A 357 16.02 3.53 -2.20
CA ASN A 357 16.60 3.72 -3.52
C ASN A 357 17.91 4.53 -3.47
N ILE A 358 17.98 5.54 -2.60
CA ILE A 358 19.18 6.36 -2.40
C ILE A 358 20.30 5.49 -1.81
N ALA A 359 20.02 4.78 -0.71
CA ALA A 359 21.01 3.95 -0.03
C ALA A 359 21.50 2.80 -0.93
N ALA A 360 20.58 2.10 -1.57
CA ALA A 360 20.92 0.98 -2.44
C ALA A 360 21.69 1.43 -3.69
N GLY A 361 21.29 2.56 -4.29
CA GLY A 361 22.03 3.15 -5.43
C GLY A 361 23.45 3.51 -5.06
N TYR A 362 23.66 4.18 -3.92
CA TYR A 362 24.99 4.53 -3.43
C TYR A 362 25.86 3.28 -3.19
N VAL A 363 25.33 2.28 -2.49
CA VAL A 363 26.07 1.03 -2.22
C VAL A 363 26.39 0.29 -3.51
N THR A 364 25.46 0.27 -4.48
CA THR A 364 25.68 -0.39 -5.78
C THR A 364 26.85 0.25 -6.55
N VAL A 365 26.96 1.57 -6.56
CA VAL A 365 28.06 2.29 -7.21
C VAL A 365 29.40 2.00 -6.52
N GLN A 366 29.43 1.94 -5.20
CA GLN A 366 30.67 1.76 -4.42
C GLN A 366 31.13 0.30 -4.33
N ALA A 367 30.20 -0.64 -4.23
CA ALA A 367 30.50 -2.04 -3.86
C ALA A 367 29.73 -3.09 -4.70
N GLY A 368 28.96 -2.67 -5.69
CA GLY A 368 28.23 -3.54 -6.61
C GLY A 368 26.87 -4.02 -6.08
N TYR A 369 26.13 -4.69 -6.97
CA TYR A 369 24.74 -5.15 -6.69
C TYR A 369 24.65 -6.11 -5.50
N ASN A 370 25.59 -7.07 -5.39
CA ASN A 370 25.55 -8.06 -4.32
C ASN A 370 25.70 -7.41 -2.95
N ALA A 371 26.58 -6.40 -2.80
CA ALA A 371 26.71 -5.64 -1.56
C ALA A 371 25.41 -4.88 -1.23
N ALA A 372 24.76 -4.29 -2.21
CA ALA A 372 23.47 -3.61 -2.01
C ALA A 372 22.41 -4.59 -1.52
N PHE A 373 22.26 -5.77 -2.13
CA PHE A 373 21.34 -6.80 -1.68
C PHE A 373 21.63 -7.28 -0.25
N LEU A 374 22.90 -7.46 0.12
CA LEU A 374 23.30 -7.85 1.47
C LEU A 374 22.97 -6.77 2.51
N VAL A 375 23.20 -5.50 2.18
CA VAL A 375 22.83 -4.37 3.07
C VAL A 375 21.31 -4.35 3.27
N LEU A 376 20.54 -4.48 2.21
CA LEU A 376 19.07 -4.52 2.29
C LEU A 376 18.59 -5.74 3.10
N ALA A 377 19.23 -6.92 2.93
CA ALA A 377 18.94 -8.11 3.73
C ALA A 377 19.25 -7.88 5.23
N GLY A 378 20.37 -7.21 5.53
CA GLY A 378 20.74 -6.84 6.89
C GLY A 378 19.73 -5.88 7.54
N ILE A 379 19.24 -4.89 6.80
CA ILE A 379 18.18 -3.97 7.25
C ILE A 379 16.89 -4.73 7.53
N ALA A 380 16.50 -5.67 6.63
CA ALA A 380 15.34 -6.52 6.84
C ALA A 380 15.45 -7.38 8.10
N ALA A 381 16.62 -8.00 8.33
CA ALA A 381 16.89 -8.79 9.53
C ALA A 381 16.83 -7.94 10.80
N ALA A 382 17.43 -6.74 10.78
CA ALA A 382 17.39 -5.80 11.90
C ALA A 382 15.95 -5.32 12.18
N GLY A 383 15.16 -5.02 11.14
CA GLY A 383 13.75 -4.67 11.27
C GLY A 383 12.91 -5.81 11.85
N GLY A 384 13.13 -7.04 11.39
CA GLY A 384 12.51 -8.24 11.94
C GLY A 384 12.88 -8.48 13.40
N LEU A 385 14.12 -8.28 13.78
CA LEU A 385 14.59 -8.38 15.18
C LEU A 385 13.95 -7.31 16.07
N LEU A 386 13.94 -6.05 15.62
CA LEU A 386 13.23 -4.96 16.31
C LEU A 386 11.76 -5.32 16.54
N PHE A 387 11.07 -5.78 15.48
CA PHE A 387 9.67 -6.17 15.56
C PHE A 387 9.46 -7.33 16.52
N TRP A 388 10.34 -8.35 16.46
CA TRP A 388 10.25 -9.51 17.35
C TRP A 388 10.41 -9.14 18.82
N LEU A 389 11.39 -8.31 19.15
CA LEU A 389 11.71 -7.94 20.54
C LEU A 389 10.76 -6.88 21.12
N ALA A 390 10.39 -5.88 20.32
CA ALA A 390 9.72 -4.70 20.84
C ALA A 390 8.20 -4.66 20.56
N MET A 391 7.71 -5.36 19.50
CA MET A 391 6.29 -5.31 19.16
C MET A 391 5.50 -6.37 19.94
N PRO A 392 4.48 -5.98 20.71
CA PRO A 392 3.57 -6.94 21.33
C PRO A 392 2.65 -7.60 20.29
N GLU A 393 2.08 -8.77 20.64
CA GLU A 393 0.97 -9.34 19.87
C GLU A 393 -0.27 -8.45 20.03
N THR A 394 -0.94 -8.12 18.90
CA THR A 394 -2.09 -7.20 18.93
C THR A 394 -3.45 -7.89 18.81
N ARG A 395 -3.46 -9.20 18.63
CA ARG A 395 -4.68 -10.00 18.57
C ARG A 395 -5.60 -9.74 19.76
N ALA A 396 -6.90 -9.66 19.51
CA ALA A 396 -7.91 -9.55 20.56
C ALA A 396 -7.76 -10.69 21.59
N GLY A 397 -7.65 -10.36 22.88
CA GLY A 397 -7.41 -11.30 23.97
C GLY A 397 -5.96 -11.40 24.45
N SER A 398 -4.97 -10.86 23.72
CA SER A 398 -3.55 -10.84 24.10
C SER A 398 -3.10 -9.47 24.64
N ARG A 399 -4.02 -8.53 24.90
CA ARG A 399 -3.66 -7.19 25.38
C ARG A 399 -2.95 -7.28 26.72
N PRO A 400 -1.71 -6.77 26.86
CA PRO A 400 -1.13 -6.51 28.17
C PRO A 400 -2.01 -5.53 28.95
N ASP A 401 -2.22 -5.77 30.23
CA ASP A 401 -3.10 -4.99 31.10
C ASP A 401 -2.83 -3.47 31.14
N GLY A 402 -1.68 -3.01 30.67
CA GLY A 402 -1.30 -1.60 30.57
C GLY A 402 -1.94 -0.80 29.42
N LEU A 403 -2.70 -1.41 28.50
CA LEU A 403 -3.43 -0.75 27.42
C LEU A 403 -4.97 -0.70 27.66
N ARG A 404 -5.43 -1.18 28.79
CA ARG A 404 -6.79 -0.91 29.26
C ARG A 404 -6.83 0.58 29.62
N GLY A 405 -7.41 1.41 28.76
CA GLY A 405 -7.72 2.80 29.09
C GLY A 405 -8.43 2.80 30.44
N GLY A 406 -7.94 3.62 31.39
CA GLY A 406 -8.27 3.62 32.80
C GLY A 406 -9.74 3.32 33.08
N ALA A 407 -10.02 2.12 33.53
CA ALA A 407 -11.21 1.84 34.27
C ALA A 407 -11.09 2.68 35.56
N VAL A 408 -11.92 3.70 35.71
CA VAL A 408 -12.18 4.35 37.00
C VAL A 408 -12.61 3.23 37.96
N PRO A 409 -11.98 3.08 39.13
CA PRO A 409 -12.45 2.11 40.09
C PRO A 409 -13.89 2.45 40.47
N GLU A 410 -14.83 1.58 40.18
CA GLU A 410 -16.13 1.54 40.85
C GLU A 410 -15.87 1.22 42.32
N GLY A 411 -16.09 2.19 43.20
CA GLY A 411 -16.08 1.93 44.62
C GLY A 411 -15.61 3.09 45.48
N ALA A 412 -16.44 4.11 45.64
CA ALA A 412 -16.62 4.81 46.92
C ALA A 412 -17.97 5.54 46.86
N ALA A 413 -18.95 4.88 47.46
CA ALA A 413 -20.25 5.46 47.82
C ALA A 413 -20.09 6.48 48.93
#